data_d678d7797cfa361cce332cb80a228bb5
#
_entry.id   d678d7797cfa361cce332cb80a228bb5
#
_cell.length_a   1.000
_cell.length_b   1.000
_cell.length_c   1.000
_cell.angle_alpha   90.00
_cell.angle_beta   90.00
_cell.angle_gamma   90.00
#
_symmetry.space_group_name_H-M   'P 1'
#
loop_
_entity.id
_entity.type
_entity.pdbx_description
1 polymer ?
#
loop_
_entity_poly.entity_id
_entity_poly.type
_entity_poly.pdbx_seq_one_letter_code
_entity_poly.pdbx_strand_id
1 'polypeptide(L)'
;MKNVKYLLLSSIIHSLILFTNCDEEEAAAIEAASKATLSVTASLPEGGSVFPQGGAYDVGKTVKVTATANTGYSFVGWTGDFEGSTNPVTLTMLTDQRLTANFELIISELTVISINTEDLAPIISKHDYVNGTFEISSENEDENLLANIRIRGRGNSTWSFPKKPYQIKFDNKENILGMPKDKKWILLANYSDKTMLRNELAFDLSRFSDLDWTPESRFVELLINNEYLGVYQVVQKVEESPNRVNIGDDGYLLEVDQLSRLDPDDIIFSTNNYFFNILEPNLDFEDDKYNIIKNYIELTENTLLGNNFTDTTEGYSKYIDVDS
;
A
#
# COMPACT_ATOMS: atom_id res chain seq x y z
N MET A 1 -40.62 1.38 -91.89
CA MET A 1 -40.05 0.58 -90.78
C MET A 1 -38.69 1.15 -90.26
N LYS A 2 -38.57 2.44 -89.96
CA LYS A 2 -37.31 3.04 -89.43
C LYS A 2 -37.49 3.85 -88.19
N ASN A 3 -38.73 4.02 -87.66
CA ASN A 3 -38.98 4.90 -86.49
C ASN A 3 -39.26 4.19 -85.19
N VAL A 4 -39.25 2.85 -85.09
CA VAL A 4 -39.55 2.08 -83.90
C VAL A 4 -38.26 1.77 -83.06
N LYS A 5 -37.10 1.79 -83.68
CA LYS A 5 -35.82 1.47 -82.96
C LYS A 5 -35.28 2.57 -82.07
N TYR A 6 -35.67 3.84 -82.26
CA TYR A 6 -35.17 4.94 -81.48
C TYR A 6 -35.99 5.24 -80.16
N LEU A 7 -37.24 4.79 -80.15
CA LEU A 7 -38.10 5.01 -79.01
C LEU A 7 -37.80 4.01 -77.86
N LEU A 8 -37.36 2.79 -78.20
CA LEU A 8 -36.96 1.78 -77.24
C LEU A 8 -35.59 2.05 -76.58
N LEU A 9 -34.67 2.73 -77.27
CA LEU A 9 -33.36 3.08 -76.69
C LEU A 9 -33.46 4.27 -75.73
N SER A 10 -34.38 5.19 -75.95
CA SER A 10 -34.60 6.33 -75.09
C SER A 10 -35.23 5.93 -73.76
N SER A 11 -36.13 4.95 -73.72
CA SER A 11 -36.76 4.45 -72.49
C SER A 11 -35.81 3.62 -71.59
N ILE A 12 -34.86 2.91 -72.25
CA ILE A 12 -33.89 2.12 -71.49
C ILE A 12 -32.82 3.03 -70.83
N ILE A 13 -32.39 4.11 -71.52
CA ILE A 13 -31.42 5.04 -70.99
C ILE A 13 -32.05 5.89 -69.86
N HIS A 14 -33.32 6.26 -69.88
CA HIS A 14 -34.00 6.97 -68.79
C HIS A 14 -34.29 6.04 -67.62
N SER A 15 -34.55 4.77 -67.80
CA SER A 15 -34.68 3.79 -66.70
C SER A 15 -33.32 3.49 -66.05
N LEU A 16 -32.22 3.56 -66.81
CA LEU A 16 -30.89 3.31 -66.24
C LEU A 16 -30.35 4.50 -65.42
N ILE A 17 -30.76 5.74 -65.73
CA ILE A 17 -30.34 6.94 -65.00
C ILE A 17 -31.13 7.12 -63.67
N LEU A 18 -32.31 6.50 -63.52
CA LEU A 18 -33.10 6.52 -62.31
C LEU A 18 -32.61 5.53 -61.23
N PHE A 19 -31.76 4.56 -61.61
CA PHE A 19 -31.19 3.59 -60.66
C PHE A 19 -29.84 4.01 -60.07
N THR A 20 -29.16 5.03 -60.59
CA THR A 20 -27.83 5.43 -60.09
C THR A 20 -27.83 6.48 -59.00
N ASN A 21 -28.96 7.08 -58.64
CA ASN A 21 -29.06 8.05 -57.52
C ASN A 21 -29.73 7.51 -56.26
N CYS A 22 -30.12 6.20 -56.23
CA CYS A 22 -30.72 5.58 -55.02
C CYS A 22 -29.72 4.80 -54.17
N ASP A 23 -28.52 4.51 -54.73
CA ASP A 23 -27.64 3.51 -54.15
C ASP A 23 -26.79 4.01 -52.95
N GLU A 24 -26.44 5.29 -52.90
CA GLU A 24 -25.55 5.76 -51.83
C GLU A 24 -26.30 6.05 -50.51
N GLU A 25 -27.50 6.59 -50.57
CA GLU A 25 -28.34 6.84 -49.38
C GLU A 25 -28.93 5.55 -48.79
N GLU A 26 -29.32 4.60 -49.67
CA GLU A 26 -29.84 3.30 -49.28
C GLU A 26 -28.72 2.38 -48.79
N ALA A 27 -27.53 2.42 -49.35
CA ALA A 27 -26.34 1.72 -48.91
C ALA A 27 -25.86 2.25 -47.54
N ALA A 28 -25.86 3.58 -47.33
CA ALA A 28 -25.53 4.19 -46.06
C ALA A 28 -26.58 3.89 -44.97
N ALA A 29 -27.87 3.82 -45.32
CA ALA A 29 -28.93 3.42 -44.42
C ALA A 29 -28.86 1.92 -44.05
N ILE A 30 -28.49 1.04 -44.97
CA ILE A 30 -28.28 -0.38 -44.71
C ILE A 30 -27.02 -0.59 -43.86
N GLU A 31 -25.95 0.15 -44.09
CA GLU A 31 -24.73 0.10 -43.30
C GLU A 31 -24.98 0.63 -41.87
N ALA A 32 -25.75 1.71 -41.70
CA ALA A 32 -26.17 2.21 -40.39
C ALA A 32 -27.12 1.24 -39.67
N ALA A 33 -27.99 0.53 -40.37
CA ALA A 33 -28.88 -0.50 -39.84
C ALA A 33 -28.15 -1.82 -39.47
N SER A 34 -26.90 -1.97 -39.90
CA SER A 34 -26.07 -3.16 -39.59
C SER A 34 -25.21 -3.00 -38.35
N LYS A 35 -25.23 -1.83 -37.69
CA LYS A 35 -24.42 -1.54 -36.48
C LYS A 35 -25.28 -1.26 -35.26
N ALA A 36 -24.82 -1.73 -34.12
CA ALA A 36 -25.37 -1.45 -32.82
C ALA A 36 -24.32 -0.68 -32.00
N THR A 37 -24.79 0.31 -31.22
CA THR A 37 -23.92 1.16 -30.39
C THR A 37 -23.86 0.63 -28.97
N LEU A 38 -22.64 0.47 -28.44
CA LEU A 38 -22.41 0.22 -27.01
C LEU A 38 -21.99 1.54 -26.34
N SER A 39 -22.57 1.82 -25.16
CA SER A 39 -22.14 2.89 -24.28
C SER A 39 -21.92 2.32 -22.87
N VAL A 40 -20.73 2.48 -22.31
CA VAL A 40 -20.38 1.98 -20.98
C VAL A 40 -19.85 3.12 -20.13
N THR A 41 -20.40 3.26 -18.93
CA THR A 41 -20.02 4.30 -17.96
C THR A 41 -19.66 3.70 -16.60
N ALA A 42 -18.92 4.43 -15.78
CA ALA A 42 -18.73 4.15 -14.37
C ALA A 42 -19.71 4.98 -13.56
N SER A 43 -20.35 4.38 -12.54
CA SER A 43 -21.27 5.10 -11.63
C SER A 43 -20.53 6.14 -10.78
N LEU A 44 -19.28 5.84 -10.41
CA LEU A 44 -18.35 6.71 -9.71
C LEU A 44 -17.06 6.79 -10.52
N PRO A 45 -16.75 7.94 -11.16
CA PRO A 45 -15.53 8.09 -11.95
C PRO A 45 -14.24 7.82 -11.14
N GLU A 46 -14.23 8.21 -9.86
CA GLU A 46 -13.16 7.93 -8.90
C GLU A 46 -13.13 6.47 -8.44
N GLY A 47 -14.24 5.75 -8.56
CA GLY A 47 -14.36 4.35 -8.11
C GLY A 47 -13.73 3.34 -9.05
N GLY A 48 -13.57 3.68 -10.33
CA GLY A 48 -12.98 2.75 -11.29
C GLY A 48 -13.11 3.18 -12.74
N SER A 49 -12.65 2.32 -13.63
CA SER A 49 -12.67 2.51 -15.08
C SER A 49 -13.32 1.34 -15.80
N VAL A 50 -13.76 1.58 -17.03
CA VAL A 50 -14.35 0.57 -17.91
C VAL A 50 -13.63 0.53 -19.26
N PHE A 51 -13.49 -0.66 -19.83
CA PHE A 51 -12.93 -0.83 -21.16
C PHE A 51 -13.64 -1.96 -21.93
N PRO A 52 -14.06 -1.72 -23.20
CA PRO A 52 -14.12 -0.40 -23.85
C PRO A 52 -15.20 0.51 -23.23
N GLN A 53 -15.07 1.82 -23.39
CA GLN A 53 -16.09 2.79 -22.95
C GLN A 53 -17.30 2.85 -23.88
N GLY A 54 -17.18 2.25 -25.04
CA GLY A 54 -18.24 2.16 -26.03
C GLY A 54 -17.72 2.07 -27.45
N GLY A 55 -18.62 2.17 -28.42
CA GLY A 55 -18.33 2.14 -29.86
C GLY A 55 -19.48 1.56 -30.67
N ALA A 56 -19.38 1.68 -32.01
CA ALA A 56 -20.30 1.04 -32.97
C ALA A 56 -19.74 -0.31 -33.42
N TYR A 57 -20.53 -1.35 -33.26
CA TYR A 57 -20.18 -2.74 -33.59
C TYR A 57 -21.17 -3.33 -34.58
N ASP A 58 -20.72 -4.23 -35.44
CA ASP A 58 -21.59 -4.95 -36.36
C ASP A 58 -22.63 -5.78 -35.58
N VAL A 59 -23.87 -5.80 -36.03
CA VAL A 59 -24.93 -6.59 -35.41
C VAL A 59 -24.52 -8.07 -35.37
N GLY A 60 -24.65 -8.70 -34.21
CA GLY A 60 -24.25 -10.08 -33.94
C GLY A 60 -22.80 -10.23 -33.43
N LYS A 61 -21.99 -9.15 -33.40
CA LYS A 61 -20.63 -9.20 -32.84
C LYS A 61 -20.66 -9.31 -31.34
N THR A 62 -19.75 -10.09 -30.80
CA THR A 62 -19.51 -10.16 -29.34
C THR A 62 -18.45 -9.16 -28.91
N VAL A 63 -18.75 -8.45 -27.80
CA VAL A 63 -17.85 -7.47 -27.18
C VAL A 63 -17.62 -7.86 -25.72
N LYS A 64 -16.36 -7.93 -25.32
CA LYS A 64 -15.96 -8.18 -23.93
C LYS A 64 -15.75 -6.84 -23.24
N VAL A 65 -16.50 -6.58 -22.17
CA VAL A 65 -16.42 -5.36 -21.36
C VAL A 65 -15.85 -5.69 -19.99
N THR A 66 -14.86 -4.94 -19.57
CA THR A 66 -14.17 -5.11 -18.28
C THR A 66 -14.35 -3.85 -17.43
N ALA A 67 -14.72 -4.03 -16.16
CA ALA A 67 -14.65 -2.99 -15.15
C ALA A 67 -13.39 -3.22 -14.30
N THR A 68 -12.66 -2.16 -14.00
CA THR A 68 -11.48 -2.20 -13.13
C THR A 68 -11.68 -1.20 -12.00
N ALA A 69 -11.79 -1.70 -10.77
CA ALA A 69 -11.91 -0.85 -9.60
C ALA A 69 -10.58 -0.16 -9.29
N ASN A 70 -10.65 1.10 -8.86
CA ASN A 70 -9.52 1.83 -8.31
C ASN A 70 -9.24 1.37 -6.87
N THR A 71 -8.05 1.71 -6.36
CA THR A 71 -7.68 1.41 -4.96
C THR A 71 -8.70 2.02 -3.99
N GLY A 72 -9.14 1.23 -3.00
CA GLY A 72 -10.17 1.64 -2.04
C GLY A 72 -11.62 1.43 -2.51
N TYR A 73 -11.81 0.93 -3.73
CA TYR A 73 -13.16 0.63 -4.26
C TYR A 73 -13.29 -0.83 -4.67
N SER A 74 -14.52 -1.32 -4.68
CA SER A 74 -14.88 -2.63 -5.24
C SER A 74 -15.88 -2.48 -6.37
N PHE A 75 -15.76 -3.34 -7.39
CA PHE A 75 -16.80 -3.48 -8.41
C PHE A 75 -17.93 -4.36 -7.85
N VAL A 76 -19.13 -3.82 -7.81
CA VAL A 76 -20.30 -4.53 -7.25
C VAL A 76 -21.23 -5.12 -8.29
N GLY A 77 -21.14 -4.64 -9.53
CA GLY A 77 -21.95 -5.21 -10.62
C GLY A 77 -22.22 -4.23 -11.76
N TRP A 78 -22.84 -4.75 -12.79
CA TRP A 78 -23.35 -4.02 -13.93
C TRP A 78 -24.82 -3.72 -13.78
N THR A 79 -25.27 -2.57 -14.28
CA THR A 79 -26.69 -2.21 -14.45
C THR A 79 -26.91 -1.62 -15.83
N GLY A 80 -28.17 -1.58 -16.29
CA GLY A 80 -28.58 -1.15 -17.61
C GLY A 80 -29.14 -2.30 -18.43
N ASP A 81 -28.73 -2.44 -19.70
CA ASP A 81 -29.23 -3.52 -20.57
C ASP A 81 -28.65 -4.90 -20.21
N PHE A 82 -27.68 -4.96 -19.33
CA PHE A 82 -27.21 -6.18 -18.67
C PHE A 82 -27.10 -5.92 -17.16
N GLU A 83 -27.60 -6.85 -16.35
CA GLU A 83 -27.50 -6.83 -14.89
C GLU A 83 -26.73 -8.06 -14.39
N GLY A 84 -25.80 -7.86 -13.46
CA GLY A 84 -25.03 -8.94 -12.85
C GLY A 84 -23.63 -8.53 -12.43
N SER A 85 -22.93 -9.43 -11.72
CA SER A 85 -21.59 -9.21 -11.18
C SER A 85 -20.46 -9.87 -11.97
N THR A 86 -20.79 -10.56 -13.08
CA THR A 86 -19.77 -11.20 -13.92
C THR A 86 -18.88 -10.16 -14.57
N ASN A 87 -17.58 -10.20 -14.25
CA ASN A 87 -16.58 -9.27 -14.77
C ASN A 87 -15.31 -10.03 -15.18
N PRO A 88 -14.89 -9.96 -16.43
CA PRO A 88 -15.52 -9.23 -17.54
C PRO A 88 -16.84 -9.86 -18.01
N VAL A 89 -17.75 -9.03 -18.57
CA VAL A 89 -18.98 -9.47 -19.22
C VAL A 89 -18.76 -9.55 -20.73
N THR A 90 -19.41 -10.53 -21.38
CA THR A 90 -19.40 -10.66 -22.83
C THR A 90 -20.82 -10.41 -23.36
N LEU A 91 -20.96 -9.40 -24.22
CA LEU A 91 -22.24 -8.97 -24.79
C LEU A 91 -22.31 -9.34 -26.27
N THR A 92 -23.48 -9.74 -26.76
CA THR A 92 -23.75 -9.87 -28.20
C THR A 92 -24.55 -8.64 -28.64
N MET A 93 -23.99 -7.85 -29.56
CA MET A 93 -24.55 -6.59 -30.01
C MET A 93 -25.67 -6.82 -31.01
N LEU A 94 -26.88 -7.06 -30.57
CA LEU A 94 -28.05 -7.20 -31.42
C LEU A 94 -28.79 -5.87 -31.63
N THR A 95 -28.73 -4.99 -30.65
CA THR A 95 -29.29 -3.63 -30.61
C THR A 95 -28.35 -2.74 -29.82
N ASP A 96 -28.60 -1.43 -29.80
CA ASP A 96 -27.90 -0.51 -28.94
C ASP A 96 -27.99 -0.96 -27.48
N GLN A 97 -26.87 -0.87 -26.77
CA GLN A 97 -26.75 -1.28 -25.36
C GLN A 97 -26.07 -0.22 -24.52
N ARG A 98 -26.57 -0.03 -23.29
CA ARG A 98 -26.01 0.85 -22.28
C ARG A 98 -25.76 0.08 -21.00
N LEU A 99 -24.54 0.17 -20.50
CA LEU A 99 -24.11 -0.45 -19.25
C LEU A 99 -23.54 0.59 -18.32
N THR A 100 -23.78 0.39 -17.04
CA THR A 100 -23.09 1.14 -15.98
C THR A 100 -22.37 0.14 -15.08
N ALA A 101 -21.06 0.32 -14.94
CA ALA A 101 -20.27 -0.37 -13.92
C ALA A 101 -20.46 0.33 -12.59
N ASN A 102 -20.97 -0.39 -11.59
CA ASN A 102 -21.18 0.14 -10.26
C ASN A 102 -19.96 -0.17 -9.39
N PHE A 103 -19.49 0.87 -8.72
CA PHE A 103 -18.38 0.80 -7.76
C PHE A 103 -18.86 1.31 -6.42
N GLU A 104 -18.37 0.68 -5.34
CA GLU A 104 -18.61 1.11 -3.96
C GLU A 104 -17.29 1.29 -3.25
N LEU A 105 -17.22 2.28 -2.36
CA LEU A 105 -16.09 2.43 -1.45
C LEU A 105 -16.02 1.20 -0.54
N ILE A 106 -14.85 0.60 -0.41
CA ILE A 106 -14.60 -0.46 0.56
C ILE A 106 -14.61 0.21 1.93
N ILE A 107 -15.70 0.07 2.67
CA ILE A 107 -15.77 0.52 4.06
C ILE A 107 -15.10 -0.58 4.89
N SER A 108 -13.96 -0.27 5.45
CA SER A 108 -13.25 -1.11 6.40
C SER A 108 -13.71 -0.75 7.82
N GLU A 109 -13.77 -1.74 8.70
CA GLU A 109 -13.95 -1.50 10.15
C GLU A 109 -12.66 -1.00 10.82
N LEU A 110 -11.57 -0.91 10.08
CA LEU A 110 -10.30 -0.40 10.58
C LEU A 110 -10.33 1.13 10.66
N THR A 111 -9.73 1.65 11.72
CA THR A 111 -9.54 3.10 11.87
C THR A 111 -8.70 3.65 10.71
N VAL A 112 -9.13 4.78 10.18
CA VAL A 112 -8.43 5.48 9.10
C VAL A 112 -7.45 6.50 9.69
N ILE A 113 -6.21 6.43 9.25
CA ILE A 113 -5.19 7.47 9.47
C ILE A 113 -5.02 8.27 8.19
N SER A 114 -5.21 9.58 8.30
CA SER A 114 -4.95 10.54 7.23
C SER A 114 -3.70 11.36 7.54
N ILE A 115 -2.75 11.40 6.61
CA ILE A 115 -1.54 12.22 6.71
C ILE A 115 -1.51 13.15 5.51
N ASN A 116 -1.43 14.46 5.78
CA ASN A 116 -1.27 15.45 4.73
C ASN A 116 0.08 16.15 4.93
N THR A 117 0.98 15.98 3.97
CA THR A 117 2.27 16.65 3.98
C THR A 117 2.12 18.12 3.59
N GLU A 118 3.02 18.96 4.08
CA GLU A 118 3.06 20.38 3.71
C GLU A 118 3.25 20.51 2.19
N ASP A 119 2.41 21.33 1.55
CA ASP A 119 2.37 21.54 0.09
C ASP A 119 2.23 20.22 -0.73
N LEU A 120 1.65 19.20 -0.15
CA LEU A 120 1.52 17.86 -0.74
C LEU A 120 2.88 17.26 -1.15
N ALA A 121 3.95 17.63 -0.46
CA ALA A 121 5.32 17.21 -0.77
C ALA A 121 5.45 15.67 -0.73
N PRO A 122 6.07 15.04 -1.73
CA PRO A 122 6.25 13.60 -1.77
C PRO A 122 7.26 13.11 -0.73
N ILE A 123 7.02 11.96 -0.13
CA ILE A 123 7.93 11.31 0.82
C ILE A 123 8.89 10.41 0.03
N ILE A 124 10.07 10.90 -0.30
CA ILE A 124 11.03 10.23 -1.18
C ILE A 124 12.34 9.81 -0.48
N SER A 125 12.56 10.24 0.77
CA SER A 125 13.81 10.02 1.51
C SER A 125 13.55 9.18 2.77
N LYS A 126 14.56 8.37 3.15
CA LYS A 126 14.63 7.69 4.45
C LYS A 126 15.34 8.53 5.52
N HIS A 127 16.07 9.56 5.11
CA HIS A 127 16.86 10.40 6.01
C HIS A 127 16.14 11.72 6.31
N ASP A 128 15.58 12.35 5.27
CA ASP A 128 14.96 13.65 5.39
C ASP A 128 13.48 13.53 5.76
N TYR A 129 13.07 14.31 6.73
CA TYR A 129 11.67 14.39 7.15
C TYR A 129 10.92 15.45 6.34
N VAL A 130 9.69 15.14 5.99
CA VAL A 130 8.70 16.08 5.46
C VAL A 130 7.74 16.45 6.59
N ASN A 131 7.43 17.74 6.76
CA ASN A 131 6.42 18.19 7.70
C ASN A 131 5.02 17.83 7.20
N GLY A 132 4.07 17.69 8.13
CA GLY A 132 2.68 17.42 7.79
C GLY A 132 1.79 17.36 9.02
N THR A 133 0.53 17.03 8.77
CA THR A 133 -0.49 16.78 9.78
C THR A 133 -0.88 15.32 9.78
N PHE A 134 -1.19 14.82 10.96
CA PHE A 134 -1.69 13.46 11.20
C PHE A 134 -3.07 13.57 11.80
N GLU A 135 -4.02 12.82 11.27
CA GLU A 135 -5.40 12.82 11.72
C GLU A 135 -5.92 11.40 11.86
N ILE A 136 -6.56 11.12 13.00
CA ILE A 136 -7.46 10.00 13.22
C ILE A 136 -8.83 10.59 13.47
N SER A 137 -9.82 10.13 12.69
CA SER A 137 -11.22 10.40 12.91
C SER A 137 -11.94 9.07 13.12
N SER A 138 -12.38 8.81 14.33
CA SER A 138 -13.03 7.58 14.77
C SER A 138 -14.44 7.89 15.28
N GLU A 139 -15.33 6.90 15.24
CA GLU A 139 -16.63 6.98 15.93
C GLU A 139 -16.47 7.09 17.45
N ASN A 140 -15.38 6.55 17.99
CA ASN A 140 -14.96 6.76 19.37
C ASN A 140 -14.17 8.08 19.48
N GLU A 141 -14.79 9.13 19.98
CA GLU A 141 -14.20 10.46 20.12
C GLU A 141 -12.90 10.47 20.93
N ASP A 142 -12.72 9.54 21.86
CA ASP A 142 -11.50 9.41 22.68
C ASP A 142 -10.27 8.97 21.87
N GLU A 143 -10.47 8.43 20.68
CA GLU A 143 -9.40 8.02 19.74
C GLU A 143 -9.07 9.11 18.72
N ASN A 144 -9.87 10.17 18.63
CA ASN A 144 -9.62 11.25 17.69
C ASN A 144 -8.32 11.95 18.02
N LEU A 145 -7.50 12.15 17.00
CA LEU A 145 -6.20 12.81 17.13
C LEU A 145 -5.94 13.68 15.91
N LEU A 146 -5.63 14.95 16.17
CA LEU A 146 -5.10 15.87 15.16
C LEU A 146 -3.81 16.47 15.68
N ALA A 147 -2.70 16.24 14.99
CA ALA A 147 -1.40 16.67 15.47
C ALA A 147 -0.43 16.96 14.32
N ASN A 148 0.54 17.84 14.58
CA ASN A 148 1.64 18.07 13.66
C ASN A 148 2.66 16.92 13.77
N ILE A 149 3.16 16.51 12.62
CA ILE A 149 4.16 15.44 12.50
C ILE A 149 5.27 15.83 11.53
N ARG A 150 6.33 15.05 11.60
CA ARG A 150 7.30 14.87 10.54
C ARG A 150 7.28 13.42 10.09
N ILE A 151 7.28 13.17 8.79
CA ILE A 151 7.21 11.84 8.20
C ILE A 151 8.39 11.62 7.24
N ARG A 152 8.93 10.40 7.22
CA ARG A 152 9.95 9.97 6.27
C ARG A 152 9.75 8.51 5.90
N GLY A 153 10.41 8.08 4.84
CA GLY A 153 10.54 6.67 4.54
C GLY A 153 11.36 5.92 5.61
N ARG A 154 11.21 4.58 5.65
CA ARG A 154 12.03 3.72 6.49
C ARG A 154 12.29 2.35 5.86
N GLY A 155 13.12 1.57 6.52
CA GLY A 155 13.46 0.20 6.11
C GLY A 155 14.60 0.16 5.10
N ASN A 156 15.23 -1.00 4.97
CA ASN A 156 16.31 -1.26 4.04
C ASN A 156 15.73 -1.77 2.70
N SER A 157 15.66 -3.07 2.50
CA SER A 157 15.06 -3.68 1.31
C SER A 157 13.56 -3.35 1.16
N THR A 158 12.83 -3.19 2.26
CA THR A 158 11.40 -2.86 2.24
C THR A 158 11.09 -1.49 1.65
N TRP A 159 12.04 -0.55 1.70
CA TRP A 159 11.89 0.75 1.06
C TRP A 159 11.88 0.66 -0.48
N SER A 160 12.45 -0.39 -1.07
CA SER A 160 12.41 -0.62 -2.51
C SER A 160 11.09 -1.20 -3.02
N PHE A 161 10.21 -1.70 -2.12
CA PHE A 161 8.93 -2.27 -2.51
C PHE A 161 7.93 -1.20 -2.99
N PRO A 162 6.94 -1.56 -3.81
CA PRO A 162 5.90 -0.64 -4.27
C PRO A 162 5.15 0.04 -3.12
N LYS A 163 4.73 -0.72 -2.11
CA LYS A 163 4.10 -0.21 -0.89
C LYS A 163 5.17 0.11 0.16
N LYS A 164 5.33 1.39 0.48
CA LYS A 164 6.42 1.91 1.29
C LYS A 164 6.10 1.89 2.79
N PRO A 165 7.02 1.47 3.66
CA PRO A 165 6.92 1.71 5.10
C PRO A 165 7.39 3.12 5.45
N TYR A 166 6.82 3.69 6.53
CA TYR A 166 7.13 5.05 6.98
C TYR A 166 7.47 5.10 8.46
N GLN A 167 8.16 6.17 8.86
CA GLN A 167 8.35 6.58 10.23
C GLN A 167 7.75 7.96 10.42
N ILE A 168 6.90 8.11 11.43
CA ILE A 168 6.35 9.39 11.84
C ILE A 168 6.97 9.82 13.17
N LYS A 169 7.08 11.14 13.35
CA LYS A 169 7.55 11.76 14.58
C LYS A 169 6.66 12.94 14.93
N PHE A 170 5.92 12.83 16.03
CA PHE A 170 5.11 13.90 16.57
C PHE A 170 5.97 14.96 17.27
N ASP A 171 5.47 16.18 17.34
CA ASP A 171 6.12 17.24 18.12
C ASP A 171 6.02 16.96 19.62
N ASN A 172 4.89 16.43 20.07
CA ASN A 172 4.65 15.98 21.45
C ASN A 172 4.50 14.46 21.51
N LYS A 173 4.50 13.89 22.71
CA LYS A 173 4.16 12.48 22.93
C LYS A 173 2.66 12.28 22.78
N GLU A 174 2.25 11.51 21.79
CA GLU A 174 0.85 11.21 21.51
C GLU A 174 0.52 9.74 21.72
N ASN A 175 -0.73 9.50 22.11
CA ASN A 175 -1.32 8.17 22.18
C ASN A 175 -1.96 7.89 20.81
N ILE A 176 -1.62 6.76 20.22
CA ILE A 176 -2.27 6.29 18.98
C ILE A 176 -3.09 5.05 19.33
N LEU A 177 -4.42 5.13 19.17
CA LEU A 177 -5.34 4.00 19.32
C LEU A 177 -5.16 3.22 20.64
N GLY A 178 -5.05 3.95 21.74
CA GLY A 178 -4.91 3.38 23.08
C GLY A 178 -3.50 2.93 23.47
N MET A 179 -2.53 2.94 22.53
CA MET A 179 -1.14 2.56 22.83
C MET A 179 -0.42 3.63 23.65
N PRO A 180 0.53 3.26 24.53
CA PRO A 180 1.25 4.20 25.40
C PRO A 180 1.92 5.34 24.62
N LYS A 181 1.80 6.57 25.17
CA LYS A 181 2.27 7.80 24.52
C LYS A 181 3.75 7.79 24.18
N ASP A 182 4.08 8.11 22.94
CA ASP A 182 5.44 8.49 22.57
C ASP A 182 5.48 9.38 21.32
N LYS A 183 6.69 9.82 20.91
CA LYS A 183 6.87 10.72 19.76
C LYS A 183 7.03 10.01 18.44
N LYS A 184 7.70 8.86 18.40
CA LYS A 184 8.04 8.19 17.13
C LYS A 184 7.23 6.91 16.96
N TRP A 185 6.66 6.72 15.80
CA TRP A 185 5.84 5.57 15.45
C TRP A 185 6.21 5.06 14.07
N ILE A 186 5.92 3.79 13.83
CA ILE A 186 6.24 3.10 12.58
C ILE A 186 4.95 2.70 11.88
N LEU A 187 4.89 2.95 10.58
CA LEU A 187 3.85 2.45 9.70
C LEU A 187 4.45 1.34 8.84
N LEU A 188 4.21 0.09 9.25
CA LEU A 188 4.67 -1.08 8.50
C LEU A 188 3.72 -1.37 7.34
N ALA A 189 4.28 -1.45 6.14
CA ALA A 189 3.51 -1.76 4.93
C ALA A 189 3.19 -3.25 4.77
N ASN A 190 3.95 -4.15 5.42
CA ASN A 190 3.86 -5.61 5.36
C ASN A 190 3.73 -6.17 3.91
N TYR A 191 4.30 -5.48 2.92
CA TYR A 191 4.10 -5.76 1.48
C TYR A 191 4.47 -7.20 1.07
N SER A 192 5.54 -7.76 1.63
CA SER A 192 6.00 -9.12 1.33
C SER A 192 5.20 -10.21 2.05
N ASP A 193 4.42 -9.85 3.07
CA ASP A 193 3.54 -10.73 3.80
C ASP A 193 2.09 -10.55 3.35
N LYS A 194 1.59 -11.46 2.52
CA LYS A 194 0.23 -11.40 1.99
C LYS A 194 -0.86 -11.55 3.06
N THR A 195 -0.53 -12.15 4.20
CA THR A 195 -1.45 -12.27 5.33
C THR A 195 -1.45 -11.02 6.21
N MET A 196 -0.38 -10.23 6.16
CA MET A 196 -0.07 -9.09 7.04
C MET A 196 0.08 -9.45 8.54
N LEU A 197 0.02 -10.73 8.90
CA LEU A 197 -0.10 -11.20 10.28
C LEU A 197 1.22 -11.67 10.90
N ARG A 198 2.30 -11.82 10.13
CA ARG A 198 3.57 -12.40 10.66
C ARG A 198 4.18 -11.59 11.77
N ASN A 199 4.18 -10.25 11.65
CA ASN A 199 4.69 -9.38 12.70
C ASN A 199 3.78 -9.45 13.94
N GLU A 200 2.46 -9.43 13.76
CA GLU A 200 1.54 -9.52 14.89
C GLU A 200 1.67 -10.86 15.63
N LEU A 201 1.77 -11.97 14.87
CA LEU A 201 2.01 -13.28 15.47
C LEU A 201 3.33 -13.31 16.25
N ALA A 202 4.40 -12.67 15.75
CA ALA A 202 5.66 -12.58 16.47
C ALA A 202 5.52 -11.76 17.75
N PHE A 203 4.78 -10.64 17.72
CA PHE A 203 4.48 -9.85 18.91
C PHE A 203 3.61 -10.61 19.90
N ASP A 204 2.61 -11.37 19.43
CA ASP A 204 1.79 -12.21 20.31
C ASP A 204 2.63 -13.29 20.99
N LEU A 205 3.49 -13.99 20.24
CA LEU A 205 4.39 -14.96 20.83
C LEU A 205 5.34 -14.34 21.86
N SER A 206 5.85 -13.14 21.57
CA SER A 206 6.71 -12.40 22.48
C SER A 206 5.97 -12.02 23.79
N ARG A 207 4.67 -11.71 23.73
CA ARG A 207 3.85 -11.43 24.94
C ARG A 207 3.63 -12.66 25.82
N PHE A 208 3.84 -13.86 25.29
CA PHE A 208 3.80 -15.12 26.07
C PHE A 208 5.16 -15.50 26.68
N SER A 209 6.24 -14.82 26.30
CA SER A 209 7.56 -14.95 26.90
C SER A 209 7.70 -13.98 28.09
N ASP A 210 8.78 -14.11 28.84
CA ASP A 210 9.09 -13.25 29.99
C ASP A 210 9.86 -11.97 29.58
N LEU A 211 9.79 -11.57 28.29
CA LEU A 211 10.40 -10.33 27.83
C LEU A 211 9.75 -9.11 28.48
N ASP A 212 10.57 -8.20 29.00
CA ASP A 212 10.13 -7.00 29.71
C ASP A 212 9.24 -6.08 28.86
N TRP A 213 9.41 -6.12 27.53
CA TRP A 213 8.65 -5.28 26.62
C TRP A 213 8.52 -5.91 25.23
N THR A 214 7.32 -5.80 24.69
CA THR A 214 6.98 -6.16 23.31
C THR A 214 6.26 -4.99 22.66
N PRO A 215 6.59 -4.63 21.41
CA PRO A 215 5.88 -3.56 20.70
C PRO A 215 4.38 -3.83 20.62
N GLU A 216 3.57 -2.84 20.98
CA GLU A 216 2.16 -2.84 20.64
C GLU A 216 1.95 -2.36 19.21
N SER A 217 0.89 -2.87 18.59
CA SER A 217 0.51 -2.50 17.23
C SER A 217 -0.99 -2.44 17.02
N ARG A 218 -1.41 -1.74 15.98
CA ARG A 218 -2.81 -1.70 15.50
C ARG A 218 -2.81 -1.70 13.97
N PHE A 219 -3.77 -2.42 13.38
CA PHE A 219 -4.02 -2.32 11.94
C PHE A 219 -4.89 -1.11 11.66
N VAL A 220 -4.54 -0.39 10.61
CA VAL A 220 -5.20 0.85 10.20
C VAL A 220 -5.26 0.92 8.68
N GLU A 221 -6.17 1.70 8.15
CA GLU A 221 -6.11 2.16 6.78
C GLU A 221 -5.34 3.48 6.70
N LEU A 222 -4.50 3.63 5.68
CA LEU A 222 -3.64 4.80 5.54
C LEU A 222 -3.96 5.58 4.26
N LEU A 223 -4.22 6.88 4.45
CA LEU A 223 -4.23 7.86 3.38
C LEU A 223 -3.02 8.78 3.55
N ILE A 224 -2.33 9.09 2.44
CA ILE A 224 -1.32 10.16 2.39
C ILE A 224 -1.67 11.09 1.25
N ASN A 225 -1.88 12.38 1.55
CA ASN A 225 -2.28 13.39 0.58
C ASN A 225 -3.55 13.00 -0.20
N ASN A 226 -4.54 12.43 0.50
CA ASN A 226 -5.79 11.88 -0.04
C ASN A 226 -5.60 10.65 -0.96
N GLU A 227 -4.40 10.11 -1.10
CA GLU A 227 -4.17 8.83 -1.78
C GLU A 227 -4.31 7.68 -0.78
N TYR A 228 -5.21 6.74 -1.07
CA TYR A 228 -5.41 5.54 -0.25
C TYR A 228 -4.31 4.52 -0.52
N LEU A 229 -3.54 4.18 0.51
CA LEU A 229 -2.40 3.27 0.43
C LEU A 229 -2.69 1.85 0.95
N GLY A 230 -3.94 1.60 1.39
CA GLY A 230 -4.38 0.31 1.94
C GLY A 230 -4.06 0.15 3.43
N VAL A 231 -4.17 -1.10 3.90
CA VAL A 231 -3.97 -1.43 5.32
C VAL A 231 -2.50 -1.37 5.69
N TYR A 232 -2.19 -0.70 6.80
CA TYR A 232 -0.89 -0.62 7.43
C TYR A 232 -0.97 -1.14 8.85
N GLN A 233 0.17 -1.49 9.43
CA GLN A 233 0.30 -1.79 10.85
C GLN A 233 1.06 -0.63 11.52
N VAL A 234 0.38 0.13 12.38
CA VAL A 234 1.02 1.12 13.26
C VAL A 234 1.67 0.37 14.40
N VAL A 235 2.95 0.63 14.64
CA VAL A 235 3.76 -0.10 15.64
C VAL A 235 4.58 0.90 16.45
N GLN A 236 4.72 0.62 17.74
CA GLN A 236 5.68 1.31 18.58
C GLN A 236 7.10 1.12 18.02
N LYS A 237 7.88 2.21 17.97
CA LYS A 237 9.29 2.11 17.58
C LYS A 237 10.09 1.49 18.71
N VAL A 238 10.97 0.54 18.42
CA VAL A 238 11.98 0.08 19.36
C VAL A 238 12.96 1.24 19.61
N GLU A 239 12.89 1.81 20.79
CA GLU A 239 13.78 2.88 21.28
C GLU A 239 13.70 2.95 22.80
N GLU A 240 14.71 3.55 23.43
CA GLU A 240 14.68 3.81 24.86
C GLU A 240 13.54 4.78 25.19
N SER A 241 12.69 4.38 26.12
CA SER A 241 11.63 5.21 26.70
C SER A 241 10.99 4.48 27.88
N PRO A 242 10.50 5.20 28.90
CA PRO A 242 9.75 4.58 30.00
C PRO A 242 8.51 3.78 29.57
N ASN A 243 7.97 4.04 28.38
CA ASN A 243 6.83 3.35 27.79
C ASN A 243 7.21 2.31 26.72
N ARG A 244 8.50 2.05 26.57
CA ARG A 244 9.07 1.11 25.58
C ARG A 244 10.21 0.33 26.22
N VAL A 245 11.36 0.25 25.55
CA VAL A 245 12.53 -0.40 26.13
C VAL A 245 13.08 0.50 27.23
N ASN A 246 12.84 0.14 28.48
CA ASN A 246 13.36 0.87 29.64
C ASN A 246 14.69 0.23 30.08
N ILE A 247 15.80 0.81 29.66
CA ILE A 247 17.14 0.31 29.98
C ILE A 247 17.67 0.84 31.34
N GLY A 248 16.94 1.73 32.01
CA GLY A 248 17.43 2.39 33.22
C GLY A 248 18.65 3.28 32.99
N ASP A 249 19.34 3.63 34.10
CA ASP A 249 20.46 4.61 34.05
C ASP A 249 21.77 4.01 33.47
N ASP A 250 21.98 2.72 33.64
CA ASP A 250 23.22 2.01 33.29
C ASP A 250 23.07 0.99 32.14
N GLY A 251 21.89 0.88 31.57
CA GLY A 251 21.61 -0.05 30.49
C GLY A 251 22.07 0.43 29.12
N TYR A 252 22.00 -0.48 28.16
CA TYR A 252 22.35 -0.22 26.77
C TYR A 252 21.27 -0.80 25.86
N LEU A 253 20.97 -0.10 24.79
CA LEU A 253 20.19 -0.61 23.66
C LEU A 253 21.11 -0.77 22.46
N LEU A 254 21.26 -1.99 21.99
CA LEU A 254 22.15 -2.32 20.89
C LEU A 254 21.36 -2.85 19.69
N GLU A 255 21.82 -2.56 18.51
CA GLU A 255 21.35 -3.15 17.26
C GLU A 255 22.48 -3.95 16.61
N VAL A 256 22.18 -5.21 16.22
CA VAL A 256 23.08 -6.00 15.38
C VAL A 256 22.78 -5.67 13.93
N ASP A 257 23.75 -5.10 13.21
CA ASP A 257 23.55 -4.71 11.82
C ASP A 257 24.73 -5.10 10.93
N GLN A 258 24.57 -4.91 9.64
CA GLN A 258 25.62 -5.11 8.64
C GLN A 258 26.34 -3.78 8.40
N LEU A 259 27.65 -3.86 8.21
CA LEU A 259 28.49 -2.66 7.97
C LEU A 259 27.98 -1.75 6.84
N SER A 260 27.37 -2.35 5.82
CA SER A 260 26.80 -1.62 4.68
C SER A 260 25.51 -0.83 4.98
N ARG A 261 24.97 -0.96 6.18
CA ARG A 261 23.72 -0.32 6.61
C ARG A 261 23.90 0.74 7.67
N LEU A 262 25.10 0.80 8.24
CA LEU A 262 25.46 1.76 9.28
C LEU A 262 25.58 3.16 8.70
N ASP A 263 25.05 4.14 9.42
CA ASP A 263 25.19 5.55 9.09
C ASP A 263 26.54 6.09 9.60
N PRO A 264 27.11 7.16 9.00
CA PRO A 264 28.38 7.72 9.43
C PRO A 264 28.43 8.20 10.88
N ASP A 265 27.26 8.52 11.44
CA ASP A 265 27.11 9.04 12.82
C ASP A 265 26.82 7.93 13.84
N ASP A 266 26.75 6.66 13.40
CA ASP A 266 26.51 5.53 14.28
C ASP A 266 27.72 5.25 15.19
N ILE A 267 27.46 4.94 16.44
CA ILE A 267 28.47 4.52 17.39
C ILE A 267 28.59 3.00 17.38
N ILE A 268 29.59 2.54 16.63
CA ILE A 268 29.74 1.13 16.28
C ILE A 268 30.96 0.49 16.96
N PHE A 269 30.83 -0.82 17.23
CA PHE A 269 31.94 -1.70 17.47
C PHE A 269 31.75 -3.05 16.76
N SER A 270 32.80 -3.81 16.61
CA SER A 270 32.72 -5.16 16.08
C SER A 270 33.28 -6.18 17.07
N THR A 271 32.67 -7.33 17.11
CA THR A 271 33.23 -8.56 17.65
C THR A 271 33.84 -9.39 16.51
N ASN A 272 34.18 -10.67 16.76
CA ASN A 272 34.68 -11.54 15.71
C ASN A 272 33.64 -11.88 14.64
N ASN A 273 32.32 -11.84 14.98
CA ASN A 273 31.27 -12.32 14.10
C ASN A 273 30.24 -11.24 13.72
N TYR A 274 30.09 -10.19 14.52
CA TYR A 274 29.00 -9.23 14.36
C TYR A 274 29.46 -7.78 14.47
N PHE A 275 28.68 -6.90 13.85
CA PHE A 275 28.77 -5.45 14.05
C PHE A 275 27.60 -5.03 14.92
N PHE A 276 27.87 -4.18 15.89
CA PHE A 276 26.90 -3.63 16.82
C PHE A 276 26.86 -2.12 16.69
N ASN A 277 25.67 -1.55 16.66
CA ASN A 277 25.43 -0.13 16.78
C ASN A 277 24.87 0.14 18.19
N ILE A 278 25.44 1.08 18.93
CA ILE A 278 24.93 1.51 20.21
C ILE A 278 23.85 2.57 19.96
N LEU A 279 22.59 2.18 20.12
CA LEU A 279 21.46 3.08 19.96
C LEU A 279 21.27 3.98 21.19
N GLU A 280 21.55 3.44 22.38
CA GLU A 280 21.48 4.15 23.67
C GLU A 280 22.44 3.52 24.68
N PRO A 281 23.02 4.32 25.60
CA PRO A 281 22.98 5.78 25.62
C PRO A 281 23.77 6.39 24.47
N ASN A 282 23.52 7.67 24.17
CA ASN A 282 24.34 8.40 23.19
C ASN A 282 25.75 8.58 23.78
N LEU A 283 26.75 7.94 23.18
CA LEU A 283 28.14 7.88 23.65
C LEU A 283 29.11 8.47 22.62
N ASP A 284 30.28 8.87 23.10
CA ASP A 284 31.46 9.07 22.25
C ASP A 284 32.38 7.83 22.33
N PHE A 285 33.21 7.60 21.32
CA PHE A 285 34.16 6.48 21.29
C PHE A 285 35.21 6.52 22.43
N GLU A 286 35.42 7.68 23.06
CA GLU A 286 36.32 7.90 24.17
C GLU A 286 35.64 7.67 25.53
N ASP A 287 34.30 7.43 25.57
CA ASP A 287 33.57 7.17 26.79
C ASP A 287 33.91 5.79 27.36
N ASP A 288 34.14 5.73 28.67
CA ASP A 288 34.40 4.47 29.37
C ASP A 288 33.24 3.46 29.18
N LYS A 289 32.00 3.95 29.09
CA LYS A 289 30.82 3.13 28.82
C LYS A 289 30.89 2.39 27.49
N TYR A 290 31.52 2.98 26.46
CA TYR A 290 31.74 2.29 25.19
C TYR A 290 32.60 1.03 25.36
N ASN A 291 33.72 1.15 26.10
CA ASN A 291 34.60 0.00 26.34
C ASN A 291 33.95 -1.06 27.24
N ILE A 292 33.14 -0.64 28.19
CA ILE A 292 32.42 -1.54 29.09
C ILE A 292 31.48 -2.44 28.28
N ILE A 293 30.61 -1.86 27.44
CA ILE A 293 29.63 -2.64 26.69
C ILE A 293 30.30 -3.50 25.60
N LYS A 294 31.31 -2.99 24.91
CA LYS A 294 32.09 -3.75 23.96
C LYS A 294 32.72 -4.99 24.59
N ASN A 295 33.42 -4.83 25.71
CA ASN A 295 34.05 -5.94 26.41
C ASN A 295 33.02 -6.97 26.91
N TYR A 296 31.88 -6.49 27.40
CA TYR A 296 30.79 -7.38 27.84
C TYR A 296 30.26 -8.25 26.68
N ILE A 297 30.01 -7.66 25.51
CA ILE A 297 29.53 -8.40 24.33
C ILE A 297 30.62 -9.35 23.80
N GLU A 298 31.89 -8.93 23.77
CA GLU A 298 32.99 -9.82 23.38
C GLU A 298 33.12 -11.02 24.32
N LEU A 299 32.99 -10.83 25.62
CA LEU A 299 32.99 -11.91 26.59
C LEU A 299 31.80 -12.83 26.42
N THR A 300 30.62 -12.28 26.21
CA THR A 300 29.40 -13.03 25.92
C THR A 300 29.55 -13.90 24.70
N GLU A 301 30.01 -13.33 23.57
CA GLU A 301 30.24 -14.07 22.32
C GLU A 301 31.27 -15.19 22.49
N ASN A 302 32.40 -14.88 23.14
CA ASN A 302 33.46 -15.87 23.39
C ASN A 302 32.96 -17.01 24.27
N THR A 303 32.07 -16.72 25.24
CA THR A 303 31.45 -17.76 26.11
C THR A 303 30.49 -18.63 25.30
N LEU A 304 29.60 -18.03 24.51
CA LEU A 304 28.64 -18.76 23.68
C LEU A 304 29.29 -19.66 22.66
N LEU A 305 30.40 -19.25 22.06
CA LEU A 305 31.13 -20.00 21.04
C LEU A 305 32.26 -20.87 21.62
N GLY A 306 32.48 -20.77 22.94
CA GLY A 306 33.53 -21.52 23.64
C GLY A 306 33.11 -22.91 24.06
N ASN A 307 34.10 -23.71 24.49
CA ASN A 307 33.88 -25.07 24.95
C ASN A 307 33.13 -25.19 26.28
N ASN A 308 33.08 -24.10 27.05
CA ASN A 308 32.47 -24.04 28.38
C ASN A 308 31.11 -23.32 28.38
N PHE A 309 30.44 -23.21 27.22
CA PHE A 309 29.22 -22.41 27.14
C PHE A 309 28.13 -22.86 28.10
N THR A 310 28.05 -24.16 28.44
CA THR A 310 27.08 -24.75 29.39
C THR A 310 27.58 -24.84 30.84
N ASP A 311 28.75 -24.26 31.16
CA ASP A 311 29.22 -24.21 32.55
C ASP A 311 28.20 -23.45 33.43
N THR A 312 27.88 -23.99 34.59
CA THR A 312 26.85 -23.45 35.48
C THR A 312 27.25 -22.17 36.18
N THR A 313 28.54 -21.80 36.16
CA THR A 313 29.06 -20.60 36.85
C THR A 313 29.64 -19.60 35.88
N GLU A 314 30.37 -20.06 34.86
CA GLU A 314 31.07 -19.20 33.87
C GLU A 314 30.51 -19.35 32.45
N GLY A 315 29.40 -20.08 32.28
CA GLY A 315 28.75 -20.27 31.00
C GLY A 315 27.84 -19.12 30.60
N TYR A 316 27.02 -19.35 29.57
CA TYR A 316 26.17 -18.33 28.95
C TYR A 316 25.16 -17.69 29.91
N SER A 317 24.65 -18.42 30.90
CA SER A 317 23.69 -17.93 31.91
C SER A 317 24.23 -16.80 32.78
N LYS A 318 25.55 -16.55 32.75
CA LYS A 318 26.16 -15.39 33.39
C LYS A 318 25.91 -14.07 32.64
N TYR A 319 25.67 -14.17 31.34
CA TYR A 319 25.62 -13.04 30.42
C TYR A 319 24.27 -12.84 29.76
N ILE A 320 23.45 -13.87 29.69
CA ILE A 320 22.19 -13.89 28.97
C ILE A 320 21.11 -14.38 29.91
N ASP A 321 19.99 -13.64 29.95
CA ASP A 321 18.77 -14.13 30.55
C ASP A 321 18.21 -15.27 29.69
N VAL A 322 18.01 -16.42 30.30
CA VAL A 322 17.59 -17.66 29.62
C VAL A 322 16.13 -18.00 29.85
N ASP A 323 15.48 -17.26 30.71
CA ASP A 323 14.08 -17.47 31.07
C ASP A 323 13.14 -16.56 30.23
N SER A 324 13.71 -15.63 29.43
CA SER A 324 12.98 -14.70 28.56
C SER A 324 12.73 -15.22 27.15
#